data_852578e03d1c70944592c1cdee835f2b
#
_entry.id   852578e03d1c70944592c1cdee835f2b
#
_cell.length_a   1.000
_cell.length_b   1.000
_cell.length_c   1.000
_cell.angle_alpha   90.00
_cell.angle_beta   90.00
_cell.angle_gamma   90.00
#
_symmetry.space_group_name_H-M   'P 1'
#
loop_
_entity.id
_entity.type
_entity.pdbx_description
1 polymer ?
#
loop_
_entity_poly.entity_id
_entity_poly.type
_entity_poly.pdbx_seq_one_letter_code
_entity_poly.pdbx_strand_id
1 'polypeptide(L)'
;SDRTEEAFYYCISSINKSSPDYSLDQSNTSYAIEQIKAFLVAYPNSKYIEECNVMLDALRLKLARKDLEILKLYYNTDHYEACQIAAKNFFNEYAYSPLMPEAIYYLVLNNYEFAKKSVESKKAERYRACLDACNRLIINFEETKYTKEVNKIASDVKKQLEKYNNQ
;
A
#
# COMPACT_ATOMS: atom_id res chain seq x y z
N SER A 1 -1.85 -37.79 -6.83
CA SER A 1 -0.91 -38.69 -6.16
C SER A 1 0.11 -37.87 -5.39
N ASP A 2 0.59 -38.35 -4.26
CA ASP A 2 1.55 -37.64 -3.39
C ASP A 2 2.78 -37.14 -4.15
N ARG A 3 3.24 -37.90 -5.16
CA ARG A 3 4.37 -37.45 -6.01
C ARG A 3 4.06 -36.26 -6.89
N THR A 4 2.81 -36.11 -7.34
CA THR A 4 2.39 -34.97 -8.17
C THR A 4 2.30 -33.71 -7.30
N GLU A 5 1.77 -33.85 -6.10
CA GLU A 5 1.71 -32.77 -5.10
C GLU A 5 3.13 -32.28 -4.74
N GLU A 6 4.02 -33.21 -4.41
CA GLU A 6 5.39 -32.91 -4.04
C GLU A 6 6.18 -32.22 -5.18
N ALA A 7 6.02 -32.74 -6.41
CA ALA A 7 6.63 -32.15 -7.61
C ALA A 7 6.12 -30.72 -7.85
N PHE A 8 4.82 -30.46 -7.67
CA PHE A 8 4.25 -29.12 -7.83
C PHE A 8 4.78 -28.16 -6.75
N TYR A 9 4.85 -28.60 -5.50
CA TYR A 9 5.43 -27.82 -4.42
C TYR A 9 6.90 -27.43 -4.68
N TYR A 10 7.74 -28.35 -5.13
CA TYR A 10 9.14 -28.05 -5.46
C TYR A 10 9.26 -27.10 -6.67
N CYS A 11 8.37 -27.20 -7.65
CA CYS A 11 8.29 -26.24 -8.75
C CYS A 11 8.00 -24.83 -8.22
N ILE A 12 6.99 -24.66 -7.36
CA ILE A 12 6.63 -23.40 -6.72
C ILE A 12 7.80 -22.86 -5.91
N SER A 13 8.45 -23.69 -5.10
CA SER A 13 9.60 -23.29 -4.29
C SER A 13 10.76 -22.75 -5.15
N SER A 14 10.99 -23.37 -6.31
CA SER A 14 12.01 -22.92 -7.28
C SER A 14 11.64 -21.57 -7.90
N ILE A 15 10.37 -21.39 -8.31
CA ILE A 15 9.88 -20.13 -8.88
C ILE A 15 9.96 -19.02 -7.82
N ASN A 16 9.57 -19.28 -6.57
CA ASN A 16 9.66 -18.35 -5.47
C ASN A 16 11.11 -17.87 -5.25
N LYS A 17 12.09 -18.79 -5.28
CA LYS A 17 13.51 -18.45 -5.15
C LYS A 17 14.04 -17.61 -6.31
N SER A 18 13.45 -17.71 -7.50
CA SER A 18 13.81 -16.92 -8.67
C SER A 18 13.16 -15.53 -8.69
N SER A 19 12.26 -15.23 -7.75
CA SER A 19 11.61 -13.92 -7.64
C SER A 19 12.65 -12.84 -7.30
N PRO A 20 12.78 -11.79 -8.14
CA PRO A 20 13.80 -10.76 -7.98
C PRO A 20 13.50 -9.82 -6.80
N ASP A 21 14.45 -8.90 -6.52
CA ASP A 21 14.21 -7.79 -5.60
C ASP A 21 13.00 -6.94 -6.05
N TYR A 22 12.31 -6.29 -5.10
CA TYR A 22 11.10 -5.50 -5.37
C TYR A 22 11.33 -4.36 -6.36
N SER A 23 12.54 -3.84 -6.47
CA SER A 23 12.91 -2.75 -7.38
C SER A 23 12.92 -3.15 -8.86
N LEU A 24 13.02 -4.44 -9.15
CA LEU A 24 13.09 -5.00 -10.50
C LEU A 24 11.69 -5.34 -11.05
N ASP A 25 11.65 -5.90 -12.26
CA ASP A 25 10.41 -6.43 -12.85
C ASP A 25 9.83 -7.56 -11.99
N GLN A 26 8.54 -7.51 -11.72
CA GLN A 26 7.85 -8.43 -10.81
C GLN A 26 6.98 -9.49 -11.53
N SER A 27 7.16 -9.68 -12.83
CA SER A 27 6.40 -10.68 -13.62
C SER A 27 6.57 -12.09 -13.02
N ASN A 28 7.79 -12.46 -12.63
CA ASN A 28 8.08 -13.75 -11.98
C ASN A 28 7.41 -13.85 -10.61
N THR A 29 7.33 -12.75 -9.86
CA THR A 29 6.66 -12.71 -8.55
C THR A 29 5.16 -12.91 -8.70
N SER A 30 4.53 -12.25 -9.67
CA SER A 30 3.11 -12.42 -9.97
C SER A 30 2.80 -13.84 -10.42
N TYR A 31 3.65 -14.42 -11.28
CA TYR A 31 3.52 -15.81 -11.69
C TYR A 31 3.65 -16.78 -10.52
N ALA A 32 4.62 -16.56 -9.61
CA ALA A 32 4.77 -17.38 -8.40
C ALA A 32 3.51 -17.35 -7.53
N ILE A 33 2.92 -16.18 -7.33
CA ILE A 33 1.67 -16.00 -6.58
C ILE A 33 0.53 -16.84 -7.19
N GLU A 34 0.36 -16.80 -8.52
CA GLU A 34 -0.69 -17.56 -9.18
C GLU A 34 -0.45 -19.08 -9.06
N GLN A 35 0.79 -19.55 -9.15
CA GLN A 35 1.11 -20.97 -8.95
C GLN A 35 0.86 -21.43 -7.52
N ILE A 36 1.19 -20.60 -6.51
CA ILE A 36 0.90 -20.90 -5.10
C ILE A 36 -0.61 -20.98 -4.86
N LYS A 37 -1.39 -20.04 -5.38
CA LYS A 37 -2.87 -20.07 -5.27
C LYS A 37 -3.45 -21.34 -5.92
N ALA A 38 -2.97 -21.71 -7.11
CA ALA A 38 -3.40 -22.92 -7.80
C ALA A 38 -3.10 -24.17 -6.96
N PHE A 39 -1.93 -24.24 -6.33
CA PHE A 39 -1.57 -25.33 -5.44
C PHE A 39 -2.50 -25.43 -4.23
N LEU A 40 -2.76 -24.31 -3.54
CA LEU A 40 -3.62 -24.26 -2.35
C LEU A 40 -5.06 -24.70 -2.67
N VAL A 41 -5.56 -24.40 -3.87
CA VAL A 41 -6.88 -24.87 -4.35
C VAL A 41 -6.86 -26.36 -4.68
N ALA A 42 -5.81 -26.84 -5.35
CA ALA A 42 -5.72 -28.23 -5.79
C ALA A 42 -5.47 -29.21 -4.63
N TYR A 43 -4.77 -28.76 -3.59
CA TYR A 43 -4.33 -29.59 -2.46
C TYR A 43 -4.67 -28.97 -1.11
N PRO A 44 -5.97 -28.82 -0.76
CA PRO A 44 -6.40 -28.08 0.44
C PRO A 44 -5.99 -28.74 1.77
N ASN A 45 -5.58 -30.00 1.75
CA ASN A 45 -5.10 -30.74 2.93
C ASN A 45 -3.62 -31.10 2.86
N SER A 46 -2.85 -30.41 2.01
CA SER A 46 -1.43 -30.65 1.85
C SER A 46 -0.63 -30.32 3.12
N LYS A 47 0.40 -31.11 3.39
CA LYS A 47 1.38 -30.79 4.44
C LYS A 47 2.19 -29.52 4.15
N TYR A 48 2.17 -29.00 2.90
CA TYR A 48 2.89 -27.80 2.46
C TYR A 48 2.07 -26.52 2.52
N ILE A 49 0.82 -26.55 3.02
CA ILE A 49 -0.08 -25.37 3.03
C ILE A 49 0.54 -24.21 3.80
N GLU A 50 1.10 -24.47 4.98
CA GLU A 50 1.68 -23.43 5.83
C GLU A 50 2.86 -22.73 5.13
N GLU A 51 3.77 -23.49 4.55
CA GLU A 51 4.91 -22.97 3.80
C GLU A 51 4.47 -22.18 2.55
N CYS A 52 3.45 -22.68 1.85
CA CYS A 52 2.86 -21.96 0.71
C CYS A 52 2.24 -20.63 1.12
N ASN A 53 1.54 -20.57 2.24
CA ASN A 53 0.98 -19.32 2.76
C ASN A 53 2.09 -18.33 3.17
N VAL A 54 3.14 -18.78 3.83
CA VAL A 54 4.32 -17.93 4.17
C VAL A 54 4.97 -17.37 2.90
N MET A 55 5.16 -18.20 1.87
CA MET A 55 5.69 -17.72 0.58
C MET A 55 4.76 -16.71 -0.08
N LEU A 56 3.44 -16.95 -0.06
CA LEU A 56 2.43 -16.07 -0.64
C LEU A 56 2.44 -14.69 0.03
N ASP A 57 2.49 -14.66 1.36
CA ASP A 57 2.53 -13.42 2.12
C ASP A 57 3.82 -12.62 1.87
N ALA A 58 4.96 -13.30 1.78
CA ALA A 58 6.24 -12.67 1.47
C ALA A 58 6.25 -12.05 0.05
N LEU A 59 5.69 -12.75 -0.94
CA LEU A 59 5.58 -12.25 -2.32
C LEU A 59 4.60 -11.08 -2.44
N ARG A 60 3.46 -11.15 -1.75
CA ARG A 60 2.51 -10.03 -1.67
C ARG A 60 3.11 -8.80 -1.02
N LEU A 61 3.87 -8.99 0.07
CA LEU A 61 4.57 -7.89 0.71
C LEU A 61 5.62 -7.25 -0.22
N LYS A 62 6.30 -8.05 -1.03
CA LYS A 62 7.25 -7.56 -2.04
C LYS A 62 6.56 -6.69 -3.09
N LEU A 63 5.40 -7.10 -3.63
CA LEU A 63 4.62 -6.28 -4.56
C LEU A 63 4.12 -5.00 -3.88
N ALA A 64 3.58 -5.09 -2.67
CA ALA A 64 3.16 -3.93 -1.90
C ALA A 64 4.32 -2.95 -1.66
N ARG A 65 5.54 -3.44 -1.39
CA ARG A 65 6.72 -2.59 -1.24
C ARG A 65 7.02 -1.82 -2.52
N LYS A 66 6.97 -2.48 -3.67
CA LYS A 66 7.18 -1.83 -4.97
C LYS A 66 6.18 -0.71 -5.21
N ASP A 67 4.90 -0.97 -5.00
CA ASP A 67 3.84 0.01 -5.23
C ASP A 67 3.92 1.18 -4.24
N LEU A 68 4.33 0.91 -2.99
CA LEU A 68 4.62 1.96 -2.03
C LEU A 68 5.77 2.87 -2.47
N GLU A 69 6.85 2.31 -3.02
CA GLU A 69 7.98 3.12 -3.51
C GLU A 69 7.59 3.96 -4.74
N ILE A 70 6.69 3.46 -5.59
CA ILE A 70 6.10 4.24 -6.70
C ILE A 70 5.26 5.40 -6.15
N LEU A 71 4.43 5.16 -5.13
CA LEU A 71 3.66 6.21 -4.45
C LEU A 71 4.58 7.28 -3.88
N LYS A 72 5.64 6.90 -3.18
CA LYS A 72 6.66 7.81 -2.63
C LYS A 72 7.35 8.62 -3.74
N LEU A 73 7.67 7.98 -4.86
CA LEU A 73 8.27 8.65 -6.01
C LEU A 73 7.37 9.76 -6.54
N TYR A 74 6.05 9.51 -6.70
CA TYR A 74 5.11 10.54 -7.13
C TYR A 74 5.02 11.70 -6.13
N TYR A 75 5.00 11.42 -4.83
CA TYR A 75 5.06 12.46 -3.80
C TYR A 75 6.35 13.29 -3.90
N ASN A 76 7.51 12.63 -3.98
CA ASN A 76 8.82 13.29 -4.02
C ASN A 76 9.07 14.11 -5.29
N THR A 77 8.32 13.83 -6.36
CA THR A 77 8.41 14.52 -7.65
C THR A 77 7.25 15.49 -7.90
N ASP A 78 6.47 15.82 -6.85
CA ASP A 78 5.34 16.75 -6.92
C ASP A 78 4.21 16.33 -7.89
N HIS A 79 4.12 15.05 -8.23
CA HIS A 79 3.04 14.49 -9.06
C HIS A 79 1.82 14.14 -8.20
N TYR A 80 1.18 15.19 -7.62
CA TYR A 80 0.16 15.04 -6.57
C TYR A 80 -1.03 14.16 -6.96
N GLU A 81 -1.59 14.35 -8.14
CA GLU A 81 -2.75 13.57 -8.61
C GLU A 81 -2.36 12.11 -8.88
N ALA A 82 -1.19 11.87 -9.46
CA ALA A 82 -0.67 10.51 -9.66
C ALA A 82 -0.43 9.79 -8.32
N CYS A 83 0.07 10.51 -7.30
CA CYS A 83 0.23 9.99 -5.96
C CYS A 83 -1.11 9.58 -5.33
N GLN A 84 -2.17 10.38 -5.50
CA GLN A 84 -3.52 10.05 -5.02
C GLN A 84 -4.07 8.79 -5.70
N ILE A 85 -3.87 8.65 -7.01
CA ILE A 85 -4.29 7.45 -7.76
C ILE A 85 -3.50 6.23 -7.29
N ALA A 86 -2.18 6.34 -7.14
CA ALA A 86 -1.32 5.27 -6.64
C ALA A 86 -1.73 4.84 -5.22
N ALA A 87 -2.04 5.79 -4.33
CA ALA A 87 -2.52 5.49 -2.98
C ALA A 87 -3.86 4.73 -3.01
N LYS A 88 -4.82 5.17 -3.84
CA LYS A 88 -6.11 4.49 -3.99
C LYS A 88 -5.92 3.04 -4.48
N ASN A 89 -5.08 2.83 -5.48
CA ASN A 89 -4.78 1.49 -5.99
C ASN A 89 -4.11 0.63 -4.91
N PHE A 90 -3.14 1.18 -4.16
CA PHE A 90 -2.50 0.50 -3.06
C PHE A 90 -3.52 0.05 -1.99
N PHE A 91 -4.46 0.90 -1.61
CA PHE A 91 -5.47 0.58 -0.61
C PHE A 91 -6.43 -0.52 -1.06
N ASN A 92 -6.74 -0.57 -2.34
CA ASN A 92 -7.61 -1.60 -2.89
C ASN A 92 -6.89 -2.96 -3.00
N GLU A 93 -5.63 -2.96 -3.43
CA GLU A 93 -4.88 -4.19 -3.68
C GLU A 93 -4.31 -4.79 -2.39
N TYR A 94 -3.88 -3.94 -1.44
CA TYR A 94 -3.14 -4.38 -0.26
C TYR A 94 -3.83 -4.00 1.06
N ALA A 95 -5.15 -4.21 1.15
CA ALA A 95 -5.98 -3.77 2.28
C ALA A 95 -5.45 -4.22 3.68
N TYR A 96 -4.78 -5.37 3.75
CA TYR A 96 -4.24 -5.94 4.98
C TYR A 96 -2.71 -5.87 5.08
N SER A 97 -2.06 -5.11 4.21
CA SER A 97 -0.61 -4.96 4.23
C SER A 97 -0.13 -4.23 5.49
N PRO A 98 0.97 -4.70 6.12
CA PRO A 98 1.62 -3.97 7.20
C PRO A 98 2.20 -2.62 6.76
N LEU A 99 2.26 -2.36 5.44
CA LEU A 99 2.70 -1.09 4.86
C LEU A 99 1.57 -0.05 4.74
N MET A 100 0.33 -0.41 5.08
CA MET A 100 -0.83 0.47 4.97
C MET A 100 -0.67 1.80 5.72
N PRO A 101 -0.19 1.83 6.99
CA PRO A 101 0.03 3.10 7.69
C PRO A 101 1.02 4.02 6.97
N GLU A 102 2.08 3.45 6.38
CA GLU A 102 3.08 4.21 5.62
C GLU A 102 2.48 4.79 4.33
N ALA A 103 1.68 4.01 3.60
CA ALA A 103 1.00 4.48 2.40
C ALA A 103 0.01 5.63 2.70
N ILE A 104 -0.77 5.52 3.78
CA ILE A 104 -1.67 6.59 4.22
C ILE A 104 -0.88 7.83 4.63
N TYR A 105 0.22 7.68 5.34
CA TYR A 105 1.08 8.79 5.74
C TYR A 105 1.59 9.59 4.52
N TYR A 106 2.09 8.92 3.49
CA TYR A 106 2.51 9.61 2.26
C TYR A 106 1.35 10.27 1.52
N LEU A 107 0.15 9.69 1.56
CA LEU A 107 -1.05 10.37 1.04
C LEU A 107 -1.38 11.63 1.84
N VAL A 108 -1.23 11.63 3.17
CA VAL A 108 -1.40 12.82 4.02
C VAL A 108 -0.43 13.91 3.61
N LEU A 109 0.86 13.59 3.52
CA LEU A 109 1.90 14.55 3.09
C LEU A 109 1.60 15.11 1.70
N ASN A 110 1.24 14.24 0.77
CA ASN A 110 0.89 14.62 -0.60
C ASN A 110 -0.30 15.59 -0.65
N ASN A 111 -1.38 15.27 0.04
CA ASN A 111 -2.58 16.09 0.03
C ASN A 111 -2.36 17.43 0.74
N TYR A 112 -1.52 17.45 1.77
CA TYR A 112 -1.15 18.68 2.48
C TYR A 112 -0.36 19.63 1.59
N GLU A 113 0.70 19.16 0.93
CA GLU A 113 1.49 19.98 0.00
C GLU A 113 0.67 20.39 -1.23
N PHE A 114 -0.15 19.49 -1.76
CA PHE A 114 -1.04 19.78 -2.87
C PHE A 114 -2.04 20.91 -2.54
N ALA A 115 -2.64 20.87 -1.35
CA ALA A 115 -3.54 21.94 -0.89
C ALA A 115 -2.80 23.27 -0.76
N LYS A 116 -1.62 23.31 -0.16
CA LYS A 116 -0.81 24.52 0.02
C LYS A 116 -0.44 25.18 -1.31
N LYS A 117 -0.05 24.37 -2.31
CA LYS A 117 0.37 24.85 -3.63
C LYS A 117 -0.79 25.13 -4.59
N SER A 118 -2.02 24.94 -4.16
CA SER A 118 -3.23 25.10 -4.98
C SER A 118 -3.67 26.55 -5.12
N VAL A 119 -4.41 26.82 -6.21
CA VAL A 119 -5.17 28.07 -6.35
C VAL A 119 -6.25 28.15 -5.28
N GLU A 120 -6.62 29.35 -4.88
CA GLU A 120 -7.47 29.62 -3.72
C GLU A 120 -8.82 28.88 -3.80
N SER A 121 -9.44 28.84 -4.99
CA SER A 121 -10.72 28.17 -5.24
C SER A 121 -10.69 26.64 -5.01
N LYS A 122 -9.50 26.01 -4.98
CA LYS A 122 -9.32 24.56 -4.80
C LYS A 122 -8.79 24.19 -3.41
N LYS A 123 -8.29 25.15 -2.64
CA LYS A 123 -7.66 24.86 -1.35
C LYS A 123 -8.59 24.17 -0.36
N ALA A 124 -9.81 24.67 -0.21
CA ALA A 124 -10.75 24.10 0.76
C ALA A 124 -11.07 22.63 0.48
N GLU A 125 -11.32 22.27 -0.78
CA GLU A 125 -11.56 20.88 -1.21
C GLU A 125 -10.33 19.99 -0.90
N ARG A 126 -9.12 20.46 -1.23
CA ARG A 126 -7.88 19.70 -1.05
C ARG A 126 -7.48 19.57 0.42
N TYR A 127 -7.73 20.59 1.24
CA TYR A 127 -7.54 20.48 2.69
C TYR A 127 -8.53 19.50 3.33
N ARG A 128 -9.79 19.39 2.84
CA ARG A 128 -10.72 18.36 3.31
C ARG A 128 -10.19 16.96 2.97
N ALA A 129 -9.73 16.75 1.74
CA ALA A 129 -9.12 15.47 1.35
C ALA A 129 -7.87 15.12 2.20
N CYS A 130 -7.08 16.13 2.60
CA CYS A 130 -5.97 15.92 3.53
C CYS A 130 -6.48 15.50 4.92
N LEU A 131 -7.50 16.17 5.45
CA LEU A 131 -8.08 15.84 6.75
C LEU A 131 -8.67 14.43 6.78
N ASP A 132 -9.33 14.01 5.69
CA ASP A 132 -9.86 12.66 5.55
C ASP A 132 -8.75 11.60 5.58
N ALA A 133 -7.62 11.85 4.92
CA ALA A 133 -6.45 10.99 4.98
C ALA A 133 -5.84 10.93 6.39
N CYS A 134 -5.75 12.07 7.11
CA CYS A 134 -5.31 12.11 8.50
C CYS A 134 -6.23 11.26 9.40
N ASN A 135 -7.54 11.46 9.30
CA ASN A 135 -8.52 10.71 10.08
C ASN A 135 -8.46 9.21 9.78
N ARG A 136 -8.25 8.83 8.52
CA ARG A 136 -8.09 7.43 8.13
C ARG A 136 -6.93 6.76 8.88
N LEU A 137 -5.78 7.43 9.02
CA LEU A 137 -4.65 6.90 9.78
C LEU A 137 -4.95 6.83 11.28
N ILE A 138 -5.46 7.92 11.84
CA ILE A 138 -5.68 8.05 13.29
C ILE A 138 -6.75 7.07 13.80
N ILE A 139 -7.82 6.87 13.03
CA ILE A 139 -8.95 6.02 13.45
C ILE A 139 -8.65 4.52 13.26
N ASN A 140 -7.97 4.15 12.16
CA ASN A 140 -7.80 2.73 11.82
C ASN A 140 -6.50 2.11 12.36
N PHE A 141 -5.57 2.92 12.81
CA PHE A 141 -4.30 2.44 13.32
C PHE A 141 -4.03 3.07 14.68
N GLU A 142 -3.77 2.24 15.67
CA GLU A 142 -3.28 2.66 16.97
C GLU A 142 -1.96 3.45 16.79
N GLU A 143 -1.28 3.80 17.85
CA GLU A 143 -0.08 4.63 17.80
C GLU A 143 0.98 4.06 16.85
N THR A 144 1.26 4.79 15.76
CA THR A 144 2.31 4.51 14.80
C THR A 144 3.42 5.58 14.90
N LYS A 145 4.58 5.31 14.31
CA LYS A 145 5.66 6.33 14.22
C LYS A 145 5.22 7.62 13.48
N TYR A 146 4.11 7.57 12.71
CA TYR A 146 3.57 8.69 11.94
C TYR A 146 2.52 9.50 12.69
N THR A 147 1.91 8.94 13.74
CA THR A 147 0.72 9.49 14.43
C THR A 147 0.95 10.91 14.93
N LYS A 148 2.12 11.19 15.49
CA LYS A 148 2.46 12.53 16.03
C LYS A 148 2.46 13.62 14.92
N GLU A 149 3.07 13.31 13.79
CA GLU A 149 3.15 14.25 12.66
C GLU A 149 1.80 14.43 11.99
N VAL A 150 1.06 13.34 11.78
CA VAL A 150 -0.29 13.38 11.19
C VAL A 150 -1.26 14.19 12.05
N ASN A 151 -1.20 14.08 13.39
CA ASN A 151 -2.00 14.90 14.30
C ASN A 151 -1.66 16.40 14.17
N LYS A 152 -0.38 16.73 14.02
CA LYS A 152 0.05 18.12 13.78
C LYS A 152 -0.49 18.66 12.47
N ILE A 153 -0.40 17.88 11.39
CA ILE A 153 -0.96 18.26 10.07
C ILE A 153 -2.47 18.41 10.17
N ALA A 154 -3.19 17.48 10.80
CA ALA A 154 -4.64 17.56 10.98
C ALA A 154 -5.07 18.83 11.73
N SER A 155 -4.33 19.20 12.77
CA SER A 155 -4.58 20.45 13.51
C SER A 155 -4.40 21.69 12.65
N ASP A 156 -3.33 21.74 11.84
CA ASP A 156 -3.09 22.87 10.93
C ASP A 156 -4.17 22.94 9.84
N VAL A 157 -4.49 21.81 9.23
CA VAL A 157 -5.54 21.72 8.19
C VAL A 157 -6.89 22.21 8.71
N LYS A 158 -7.27 21.87 9.96
CA LYS A 158 -8.51 22.37 10.57
C LYS A 158 -8.51 23.89 10.67
N LYS A 159 -7.40 24.49 11.11
CA LYS A 159 -7.25 25.96 11.16
C LYS A 159 -7.33 26.62 9.78
N GLN A 160 -6.77 25.96 8.75
CA GLN A 160 -6.89 26.48 7.38
C GLN A 160 -8.36 26.42 6.91
N LEU A 161 -9.08 25.34 7.17
CA LEU A 161 -10.48 25.17 6.78
C LEU A 161 -11.42 26.17 7.47
N GLU A 162 -11.15 26.58 8.71
CA GLU A 162 -11.92 27.63 9.40
C GLU A 162 -11.97 28.95 8.61
N LYS A 163 -10.91 29.29 7.87
CA LYS A 163 -10.85 30.50 7.04
C LYS A 163 -11.85 30.45 5.87
N TYR A 164 -12.19 29.25 5.38
CA TYR A 164 -13.10 29.05 4.26
C TYR A 164 -14.55 28.87 4.69
N ASN A 165 -14.80 28.52 5.95
CA ASN A 165 -16.15 28.39 6.49
C ASN A 165 -16.76 29.75 6.92
N ASN A 166 -15.93 30.80 7.03
CA ASN A 166 -16.33 32.13 7.44
C ASN A 166 -16.45 33.12 6.26
N GLN A 167 -16.37 32.63 5.03
CA GLN A 167 -16.60 33.38 3.80
C GLN A 167 -17.94 32.96 3.14
#